data_fc468b16b2f89c415cd9fed56db26e95
#
_entry.id   fc468b16b2f89c415cd9fed56db26e95
#
_cell.length_a   1.000
_cell.length_b   1.000
_cell.length_c   1.000
_cell.angle_alpha   90.00
_cell.angle_beta   90.00
_cell.angle_gamma   90.00
#
_symmetry.space_group_name_H-M   'P 1'
#
loop_
_entity.id
_entity.type
_entity.pdbx_description
1 polymer ?
#
loop_
_entity_poly.entity_id
_entity_poly.type
_entity_poly.pdbx_seq_one_letter_code
_entity_poly.pdbx_strand_id
1 'polypeptide(L)'
;SHEVNRVFLILEETIKAMIDDELVFAHRRRALNPDNPFIRGTAQNPDVYFQGRESANTFYDKCPDTVARAMDKFAKLTGRQYKPFDYYGDPQAERIIIIMGSGSETVAETATFLNAQGEKTGVIQVRLFRPFSIDYLVNVLPSTVKSIAVLDRTKESGASGEPLYQDVLTALVEAFQQDKIKSMPRIIGGRYGLSSKE
;
A
#
# COMPACT_ATOMS: atom_id res chain seq x y z
N SER A 1 -2.05 1.10 18.73
CA SER A 1 -3.43 0.87 19.18
C SER A 1 -3.49 -0.40 20.03
N HIS A 2 -4.36 -0.41 21.03
CA HIS A 2 -4.59 -1.55 21.89
C HIS A 2 -5.84 -2.30 21.42
N GLU A 3 -5.73 -2.96 20.26
CA GLU A 3 -6.81 -3.77 19.72
C GLU A 3 -6.60 -5.23 20.08
N VAL A 4 -7.67 -5.89 20.45
CA VAL A 4 -7.68 -7.34 20.70
C VAL A 4 -8.37 -8.00 19.51
N ASN A 5 -7.57 -8.67 18.68
CA ASN A 5 -8.04 -9.37 17.50
C ASN A 5 -7.80 -10.87 17.61
N ARG A 6 -8.72 -11.65 17.05
CA ARG A 6 -8.49 -13.07 16.84
C ARG A 6 -7.59 -13.27 15.64
N VAL A 7 -6.42 -13.89 15.85
CA VAL A 7 -5.47 -14.20 14.78
C VAL A 7 -5.42 -15.70 14.51
N PHE A 8 -5.19 -16.07 13.26
CA PHE A 8 -4.92 -17.44 12.86
C PHE A 8 -3.42 -17.61 12.67
N LEU A 9 -2.83 -18.54 13.41
CA LEU A 9 -1.44 -18.92 13.19
C LEU A 9 -1.31 -19.64 11.84
N ILE A 10 -0.32 -19.24 11.07
CA ILE A 10 0.01 -19.91 9.81
C ILE A 10 0.86 -21.11 10.14
N LEU A 11 0.59 -22.25 9.49
CA LEU A 11 1.36 -23.47 9.64
C LEU A 11 2.82 -23.28 9.24
N GLU A 12 3.72 -23.95 9.93
CA GLU A 12 5.17 -23.85 9.70
C GLU A 12 5.54 -24.26 8.25
N GLU A 13 4.87 -25.25 7.70
CA GLU A 13 5.07 -25.70 6.32
C GLU A 13 4.73 -24.59 5.31
N THR A 14 3.68 -23.82 5.58
CA THR A 14 3.30 -22.68 4.75
C THR A 14 4.36 -21.56 4.83
N ILE A 15 4.88 -21.29 6.03
CA ILE A 15 5.94 -20.31 6.22
C ILE A 15 7.20 -20.76 5.47
N LYS A 16 7.61 -22.01 5.61
CA LYS A 16 8.76 -22.60 4.88
C LYS A 16 8.58 -22.51 3.35
N ALA A 17 7.38 -22.80 2.85
CA ALA A 17 7.08 -22.70 1.43
C ALA A 17 7.15 -21.28 0.86
N MET A 18 6.96 -20.25 1.71
CA MET A 18 7.12 -18.85 1.32
C MET A 18 8.58 -18.40 1.26
N ILE A 19 9.47 -19.05 2.02
CA ILE A 19 10.89 -18.69 2.11
C ILE A 19 11.63 -19.33 0.93
N ASP A 20 12.58 -18.59 0.37
CA ASP A 20 13.53 -19.06 -0.64
C ASP A 20 14.92 -19.07 0.01
N ASP A 21 15.42 -20.26 0.33
CA ASP A 21 16.68 -20.43 1.02
C ASP A 21 17.87 -19.91 0.20
N GLU A 22 17.84 -20.02 -1.14
CA GLU A 22 18.88 -19.49 -2.00
C GLU A 22 18.97 -17.95 -1.90
N LEU A 23 17.82 -17.27 -1.84
CA LEU A 23 17.80 -15.83 -1.64
C LEU A 23 18.26 -15.44 -0.23
N VAL A 24 17.93 -16.23 0.80
CA VAL A 24 18.44 -16.04 2.17
C VAL A 24 19.96 -16.19 2.21
N PHE A 25 20.51 -17.24 1.62
CA PHE A 25 21.96 -17.45 1.55
C PHE A 25 22.65 -16.36 0.71
N ALA A 26 22.06 -15.95 -0.41
CA ALA A 26 22.58 -14.86 -1.22
C ALA A 26 22.63 -13.54 -0.43
N HIS A 27 21.61 -13.26 0.37
CA HIS A 27 21.59 -12.10 1.25
C HIS A 27 22.69 -12.20 2.34
N ARG A 28 22.84 -13.34 3.00
CA ARG A 28 23.84 -13.57 4.04
C ARG A 28 25.27 -13.45 3.49
N ARG A 29 25.54 -13.92 2.26
CA ARG A 29 26.84 -13.75 1.60
C ARG A 29 27.23 -12.28 1.37
N ARG A 30 26.28 -11.37 1.34
CA ARG A 30 26.53 -9.92 1.25
C ARG A 30 26.70 -9.25 2.62
N ALA A 31 26.62 -9.98 3.72
CA ALA A 31 26.87 -9.44 5.06
C ALA A 31 28.35 -9.10 5.25
N LEU A 32 28.62 -8.31 6.29
CA LEU A 32 30.01 -7.99 6.67
C LEU A 32 30.74 -9.29 7.05
N ASN A 33 31.87 -9.52 6.40
CA ASN A 33 32.71 -10.70 6.59
C ASN A 33 34.20 -10.29 6.56
N PRO A 34 35.03 -10.68 7.54
CA PRO A 34 36.45 -10.38 7.55
C PRO A 34 37.21 -10.91 6.31
N ASP A 35 36.78 -12.06 5.76
CA ASP A 35 37.38 -12.66 4.58
C ASP A 35 36.99 -11.96 3.26
N ASN A 36 35.91 -11.17 3.29
CA ASN A 36 35.44 -10.36 2.17
C ASN A 36 34.99 -8.99 2.69
N PRO A 37 35.93 -8.12 3.09
CA PRO A 37 35.62 -6.85 3.69
C PRO A 37 34.96 -5.91 2.68
N PHE A 38 33.93 -5.21 3.12
CA PHE A 38 33.19 -4.22 2.33
C PHE A 38 32.91 -2.97 3.17
N ILE A 39 33.23 -1.79 2.63
CA ILE A 39 32.98 -0.53 3.31
C ILE A 39 31.52 -0.12 3.13
N ARG A 40 30.83 0.13 4.25
CA ARG A 40 29.45 0.63 4.29
C ARG A 40 29.35 1.80 5.26
N GLY A 41 28.39 2.70 5.01
CA GLY A 41 28.12 3.81 5.93
C GLY A 41 29.18 4.91 5.90
N THR A 42 29.86 5.10 4.79
CA THR A 42 30.80 6.22 4.59
C THR A 42 30.06 7.51 4.28
N ALA A 43 30.69 8.65 4.61
CA ALA A 43 30.26 9.94 4.08
C ALA A 43 30.42 9.97 2.57
N GLN A 44 29.45 10.55 1.89
CA GLN A 44 29.43 10.65 0.43
C GLN A 44 29.30 12.11 0.01
N ASN A 45 30.04 12.51 -1.02
CA ASN A 45 29.85 13.80 -1.66
C ASN A 45 28.46 13.88 -2.31
N PRO A 46 27.87 15.08 -2.48
CA PRO A 46 26.51 15.23 -3.00
C PRO A 46 26.24 14.54 -4.32
N ASP A 47 27.14 14.62 -5.28
CA ASP A 47 27.03 13.97 -6.59
C ASP A 47 27.08 12.45 -6.51
N VAL A 48 27.96 11.87 -5.70
CA VAL A 48 28.02 10.41 -5.45
C VAL A 48 26.76 9.94 -4.73
N TYR A 49 26.32 10.69 -3.72
CA TYR A 49 25.10 10.37 -3.00
C TYR A 49 23.86 10.40 -3.89
N PHE A 50 23.74 11.42 -4.75
CA PHE A 50 22.66 11.53 -5.71
C PHE A 50 22.60 10.34 -6.67
N GLN A 51 23.74 9.95 -7.27
CA GLN A 51 23.82 8.80 -8.15
C GLN A 51 23.39 7.50 -7.43
N GLY A 52 23.85 7.32 -6.18
CA GLY A 52 23.47 6.18 -5.35
C GLY A 52 21.96 6.13 -5.06
N ARG A 53 21.34 7.31 -4.81
CA ARG A 53 19.89 7.42 -4.59
C ARG A 53 19.11 7.11 -5.87
N GLU A 54 19.51 7.65 -7.01
CA GLU A 54 18.86 7.40 -8.29
C GLU A 54 18.98 5.95 -8.75
N SER A 55 20.12 5.31 -8.55
CA SER A 55 20.33 3.91 -8.94
C SER A 55 19.42 2.93 -8.18
N ALA A 56 18.91 3.32 -7.00
CA ALA A 56 17.98 2.51 -6.23
C ALA A 56 16.57 2.43 -6.86
N ASN A 57 16.21 3.37 -7.75
CA ASN A 57 14.89 3.42 -8.39
C ASN A 57 14.56 2.11 -9.12
N THR A 58 15.53 1.49 -9.78
CA THR A 58 15.35 0.21 -10.49
C THR A 58 14.86 -0.94 -9.60
N PHE A 59 15.15 -0.88 -8.30
CA PHE A 59 14.65 -1.84 -7.32
C PHE A 59 13.25 -1.47 -6.83
N TYR A 60 13.02 -0.18 -6.59
CA TYR A 60 11.70 0.32 -6.18
C TYR A 60 10.65 0.11 -7.27
N ASP A 61 10.99 0.31 -8.54
CA ASP A 61 10.08 0.11 -9.69
C ASP A 61 9.62 -1.35 -9.81
N LYS A 62 10.48 -2.31 -9.46
CA LYS A 62 10.17 -3.76 -9.49
C LYS A 62 9.45 -4.26 -8.24
N CYS A 63 9.44 -3.48 -7.15
CA CYS A 63 8.94 -3.91 -5.87
C CYS A 63 7.43 -4.23 -5.88
N PRO A 64 6.54 -3.40 -6.48
CA PRO A 64 5.09 -3.69 -6.48
C PRO A 64 4.76 -5.04 -7.10
N ASP A 65 5.35 -5.36 -8.26
CA ASP A 65 5.14 -6.65 -8.92
C ASP A 65 5.71 -7.82 -8.12
N THR A 66 6.83 -7.60 -7.44
CA THR A 66 7.42 -8.63 -6.58
C THR A 66 6.54 -8.92 -5.38
N VAL A 67 5.97 -7.88 -4.77
CA VAL A 67 5.00 -8.02 -3.68
C VAL A 67 3.72 -8.71 -4.17
N ALA A 68 3.19 -8.30 -5.32
CA ALA A 68 1.99 -8.94 -5.90
C ALA A 68 2.21 -10.44 -6.14
N ARG A 69 3.35 -10.83 -6.71
CA ARG A 69 3.69 -12.26 -6.90
C ARG A 69 3.81 -13.02 -5.57
N ALA A 70 4.37 -12.39 -4.53
CA ALA A 70 4.44 -13.00 -3.21
C ALA A 70 3.05 -13.17 -2.59
N MET A 71 2.16 -12.19 -2.75
CA MET A 71 0.76 -12.28 -2.32
C MET A 71 0.01 -13.38 -3.07
N ASP A 72 0.23 -13.55 -4.37
CA ASP A 72 -0.35 -14.63 -5.17
C ASP A 72 0.17 -16.01 -4.73
N LYS A 73 1.48 -16.13 -4.43
CA LYS A 73 2.05 -17.35 -3.86
C LYS A 73 1.40 -17.68 -2.51
N PHE A 74 1.22 -16.69 -1.67
CA PHE A 74 0.56 -16.84 -0.37
C PHE A 74 -0.91 -17.29 -0.54
N ALA A 75 -1.62 -16.72 -1.49
CA ALA A 75 -3.00 -17.12 -1.78
C ALA A 75 -3.12 -18.58 -2.20
N LYS A 76 -2.20 -19.06 -3.03
CA LYS A 76 -2.16 -20.48 -3.44
C LYS A 76 -1.95 -21.44 -2.26
N LEU A 77 -1.19 -21.01 -1.25
CA LEU A 77 -0.88 -21.83 -0.08
C LEU A 77 -1.97 -21.77 1.01
N THR A 78 -2.70 -20.66 1.10
CA THR A 78 -3.61 -20.39 2.24
C THR A 78 -5.06 -20.20 1.85
N GLY A 79 -5.36 -20.02 0.55
CA GLY A 79 -6.67 -19.60 0.07
C GLY A 79 -7.00 -18.10 0.33
N ARG A 80 -6.09 -17.32 0.91
CA ARG A 80 -6.29 -15.90 1.24
C ARG A 80 -5.61 -15.02 0.21
N GLN A 81 -6.39 -14.38 -0.65
CA GLN A 81 -5.87 -13.47 -1.68
C GLN A 81 -5.73 -12.06 -1.11
N TYR A 82 -4.55 -11.49 -1.28
CA TYR A 82 -4.25 -10.08 -1.01
C TYR A 82 -3.64 -9.42 -2.25
N LYS A 83 -3.80 -8.10 -2.36
CA LYS A 83 -3.23 -7.28 -3.44
C LYS A 83 -2.56 -6.04 -2.84
N PRO A 84 -1.68 -5.34 -3.57
CA PRO A 84 -1.12 -4.06 -3.12
C PRO A 84 -2.19 -3.04 -2.73
N PHE A 85 -3.32 -3.05 -3.46
CA PHE A 85 -4.55 -2.33 -3.14
C PHE A 85 -5.72 -3.31 -3.26
N ASP A 86 -6.49 -3.48 -2.20
CA ASP A 86 -7.70 -4.30 -2.19
C ASP A 86 -8.94 -3.41 -2.24
N TYR A 87 -9.90 -3.79 -3.09
CA TYR A 87 -11.17 -3.11 -3.20
C TYR A 87 -12.30 -3.92 -2.55
N TYR A 88 -13.12 -3.24 -1.76
CA TYR A 88 -14.34 -3.78 -1.15
C TYR A 88 -15.50 -2.83 -1.40
N GLY A 89 -16.67 -3.36 -1.75
CA GLY A 89 -17.90 -2.56 -1.92
C GLY A 89 -18.55 -2.71 -3.27
N ASP A 90 -19.39 -1.76 -3.64
CA ASP A 90 -20.12 -1.77 -4.90
C ASP A 90 -19.18 -1.55 -6.09
N PRO A 91 -19.16 -2.42 -7.12
CA PRO A 91 -18.32 -2.23 -8.30
C PRO A 91 -18.63 -0.96 -9.10
N GLN A 92 -19.80 -0.35 -8.87
CA GLN A 92 -20.22 0.93 -9.43
C GLN A 92 -20.22 2.05 -8.38
N ALA A 93 -19.37 1.95 -7.37
CA ALA A 93 -19.32 2.96 -6.32
C ALA A 93 -19.04 4.36 -6.88
N GLU A 94 -19.81 5.33 -6.41
CA GLU A 94 -19.62 6.74 -6.72
C GLU A 94 -18.82 7.48 -5.64
N ARG A 95 -18.79 6.90 -4.44
CA ARG A 95 -18.08 7.42 -3.26
C ARG A 95 -17.21 6.31 -2.67
N ILE A 96 -15.93 6.58 -2.52
CA ILE A 96 -15.02 5.62 -1.93
C ILE A 96 -14.17 6.25 -0.82
N ILE A 97 -13.71 5.39 0.07
CA ILE A 97 -12.68 5.71 1.05
C ILE A 97 -11.40 4.98 0.67
N ILE A 98 -10.27 5.69 0.74
CA ILE A 98 -8.94 5.07 0.66
C ILE A 98 -8.31 5.17 2.03
N ILE A 99 -7.87 4.03 2.57
CA ILE A 99 -7.38 3.90 3.94
C ILE A 99 -6.33 2.80 4.04
N MET A 100 -5.43 2.90 5.01
CA MET A 100 -4.50 1.83 5.39
C MET A 100 -4.56 1.55 6.89
N GLY A 101 -4.13 0.33 7.27
CA GLY A 101 -4.05 -0.07 8.66
C GLY A 101 -5.37 -0.59 9.24
N SER A 102 -5.47 -0.61 10.58
CA SER A 102 -6.55 -1.30 11.32
C SER A 102 -7.95 -0.76 11.06
N GLY A 103 -8.09 0.52 10.74
CA GLY A 103 -9.39 1.13 10.42
C GLY A 103 -10.04 0.61 9.15
N SER A 104 -9.28 -0.05 8.26
CA SER A 104 -9.80 -0.48 6.95
C SER A 104 -10.91 -1.53 7.04
N GLU A 105 -10.86 -2.44 8.00
CA GLU A 105 -11.88 -3.48 8.20
C GLU A 105 -13.20 -2.87 8.66
N THR A 106 -13.15 -1.93 9.61
CA THR A 106 -14.33 -1.19 10.08
C THR A 106 -14.98 -0.40 8.94
N VAL A 107 -14.17 0.27 8.11
CA VAL A 107 -14.69 1.03 6.96
C VAL A 107 -15.29 0.10 5.91
N ALA A 108 -14.69 -1.07 5.67
CA ALA A 108 -15.22 -2.06 4.71
C ALA A 108 -16.58 -2.63 5.19
N GLU A 109 -16.73 -2.92 6.49
CA GLU A 109 -17.99 -3.35 7.07
C GLU A 109 -19.06 -2.25 6.98
N THR A 110 -18.68 -1.01 7.25
CA THR A 110 -19.57 0.15 7.10
C THR A 110 -20.05 0.31 5.65
N ALA A 111 -19.15 0.17 4.67
CA ALA A 111 -19.53 0.22 3.25
C ALA A 111 -20.49 -0.92 2.88
N THR A 112 -20.28 -2.12 3.41
CA THR A 112 -21.19 -3.26 3.23
C THR A 112 -22.59 -2.95 3.77
N PHE A 113 -22.66 -2.39 4.98
CA PHE A 113 -23.92 -1.98 5.60
C PHE A 113 -24.66 -0.90 4.78
N LEU A 114 -23.94 0.13 4.33
CA LEU A 114 -24.53 1.21 3.52
C LEU A 114 -25.01 0.70 2.16
N ASN A 115 -24.27 -0.17 1.51
CA ASN A 115 -24.62 -0.76 0.23
C ASN A 115 -25.88 -1.65 0.35
N ALA A 116 -26.07 -2.34 1.48
CA ALA A 116 -27.30 -3.07 1.76
C ALA A 116 -28.54 -2.15 1.87
N GLN A 117 -28.33 -0.85 2.10
CA GLN A 117 -29.39 0.19 2.11
C GLN A 117 -29.53 0.90 0.75
N GLY A 118 -28.84 0.43 -0.30
CA GLY A 118 -28.92 0.99 -1.64
C GLY A 118 -27.90 2.11 -1.94
N GLU A 119 -26.96 2.37 -1.03
CA GLU A 119 -25.86 3.29 -1.30
C GLU A 119 -24.83 2.65 -2.25
N LYS A 120 -24.11 3.49 -3.01
CA LYS A 120 -23.03 3.05 -3.90
C LYS A 120 -21.70 3.49 -3.34
N THR A 121 -21.21 2.75 -2.38
CA THR A 121 -19.96 3.05 -1.66
C THR A 121 -18.93 1.95 -1.81
N GLY A 122 -17.65 2.31 -1.67
CA GLY A 122 -16.55 1.36 -1.71
C GLY A 122 -15.37 1.81 -0.86
N VAL A 123 -14.45 0.88 -0.66
CA VAL A 123 -13.23 1.08 0.11
C VAL A 123 -12.05 0.51 -0.65
N ILE A 124 -10.96 1.28 -0.75
CA ILE A 124 -9.66 0.78 -1.18
C ILE A 124 -8.77 0.69 0.06
N GLN A 125 -8.41 -0.52 0.42
CA GLN A 125 -7.42 -0.78 1.46
C GLN A 125 -6.02 -0.79 0.86
N VAL A 126 -5.15 0.10 1.32
CA VAL A 126 -3.75 0.16 0.90
C VAL A 126 -2.94 -0.81 1.75
N ARG A 127 -2.37 -1.84 1.11
CA ARG A 127 -1.47 -2.81 1.75
C ARG A 127 0.00 -2.53 1.44
N LEU A 128 0.30 -2.03 0.24
CA LEU A 128 1.64 -1.57 -0.13
C LEU A 128 1.64 -0.05 -0.28
N PHE A 129 2.07 0.65 0.78
CA PHE A 129 2.14 2.11 0.77
C PHE A 129 3.41 2.64 0.07
N ARG A 130 4.54 1.96 0.25
CA ARG A 130 5.83 2.33 -0.36
C ARG A 130 6.51 1.09 -0.96
N PRO A 131 6.94 1.13 -2.23
CA PRO A 131 6.69 2.20 -3.19
C PRO A 131 5.21 2.30 -3.59
N PHE A 132 4.71 3.53 -3.81
CA PHE A 132 3.33 3.76 -4.20
C PHE A 132 3.17 3.51 -5.71
N SER A 133 2.27 2.61 -6.08
CA SER A 133 2.06 2.26 -7.49
C SER A 133 0.76 2.84 -8.02
N ILE A 134 0.90 3.74 -9.00
CA ILE A 134 -0.24 4.36 -9.70
C ILE A 134 -1.07 3.29 -10.41
N ASP A 135 -0.43 2.38 -11.14
CA ASP A 135 -1.12 1.36 -11.93
C ASP A 135 -1.94 0.42 -11.06
N TYR A 136 -1.39 -0.04 -9.94
CA TYR A 136 -2.13 -0.89 -8.99
C TYR A 136 -3.31 -0.16 -8.34
N LEU A 137 -3.18 1.15 -8.05
CA LEU A 137 -4.29 1.95 -7.54
C LEU A 137 -5.40 2.12 -8.59
N VAL A 138 -5.04 2.52 -9.81
CA VAL A 138 -6.00 2.78 -10.89
C VAL A 138 -6.75 1.51 -11.29
N ASN A 139 -6.06 0.37 -11.31
CA ASN A 139 -6.66 -0.92 -11.67
C ASN A 139 -7.80 -1.37 -10.74
N VAL A 140 -7.83 -0.88 -9.50
CA VAL A 140 -8.92 -1.22 -8.56
C VAL A 140 -9.94 -0.10 -8.39
N LEU A 141 -9.72 1.05 -9.02
CA LEU A 141 -10.59 2.22 -8.91
C LEU A 141 -11.84 2.04 -9.79
N PRO A 142 -13.07 2.07 -9.22
CA PRO A 142 -14.28 2.06 -10.04
C PRO A 142 -14.33 3.24 -11.01
N SER A 143 -14.68 2.98 -12.26
CA SER A 143 -14.78 4.05 -13.28
C SER A 143 -15.91 5.04 -13.03
N THR A 144 -16.83 4.71 -12.13
CA THR A 144 -17.99 5.52 -11.73
C THR A 144 -17.71 6.48 -10.58
N VAL A 145 -16.50 6.43 -10.00
CA VAL A 145 -16.17 7.19 -8.80
C VAL A 145 -16.23 8.71 -9.06
N LYS A 146 -16.96 9.43 -8.20
CA LYS A 146 -17.12 10.89 -8.24
C LYS A 146 -16.37 11.59 -7.11
N SER A 147 -16.24 10.89 -5.96
CA SER A 147 -15.56 11.44 -4.78
C SER A 147 -14.79 10.39 -4.00
N ILE A 148 -13.63 10.80 -3.50
CA ILE A 148 -12.71 9.98 -2.72
C ILE A 148 -12.41 10.70 -1.42
N ALA A 149 -12.59 10.02 -0.29
CA ALA A 149 -12.06 10.45 1.00
C ALA A 149 -10.81 9.61 1.32
N VAL A 150 -9.68 10.26 1.56
CA VAL A 150 -8.44 9.58 1.95
C VAL A 150 -8.24 9.76 3.44
N LEU A 151 -8.15 8.66 4.18
CA LEU A 151 -8.02 8.68 5.62
C LEU A 151 -6.61 8.32 6.07
N ASP A 152 -5.98 9.24 6.76
CA ASP A 152 -4.66 9.09 7.36
C ASP A 152 -4.76 8.98 8.89
N ARG A 153 -3.93 8.12 9.49
CA ARG A 153 -3.80 8.01 10.95
C ARG A 153 -2.60 8.80 11.45
N THR A 154 -2.41 9.98 10.92
CA THR A 154 -1.33 10.90 11.28
C THR A 154 -1.77 12.36 11.13
N LYS A 155 -1.01 13.25 11.71
CA LYS A 155 -1.14 14.70 11.56
C LYS A 155 0.24 15.29 11.26
N GLU A 156 0.41 15.75 10.02
CA GLU A 156 1.60 16.47 9.60
C GLU A 156 1.38 17.98 9.79
N SER A 157 1.96 18.52 10.85
CA SER A 157 1.79 19.94 11.19
C SER A 157 2.40 20.85 10.12
N GLY A 158 1.58 21.75 9.57
CA GLY A 158 2.00 22.70 8.52
C GLY A 158 2.00 22.12 7.10
N ALA A 159 1.77 20.82 6.91
CA ALA A 159 1.64 20.24 5.57
C ALA A 159 0.28 20.57 4.94
N SER A 160 0.23 20.63 3.61
CA SER A 160 -1.00 20.82 2.85
C SER A 160 -1.94 19.62 2.89
N GLY A 161 -1.44 18.45 3.30
CA GLY A 161 -2.19 17.21 3.48
C GLY A 161 -1.35 16.16 4.15
N GLU A 162 -1.97 15.07 4.54
CA GLU A 162 -1.33 13.91 5.16
C GLU A 162 -0.66 13.02 4.11
N PRO A 163 0.29 12.13 4.48
CA PRO A 163 1.09 11.38 3.51
C PRO A 163 0.30 10.56 2.51
N LEU A 164 -0.67 9.77 2.95
CA LEU A 164 -1.48 8.96 2.03
C LEU A 164 -2.34 9.82 1.12
N TYR A 165 -2.94 10.89 1.66
CA TYR A 165 -3.71 11.85 0.87
C TYR A 165 -2.87 12.48 -0.24
N GLN A 166 -1.65 12.91 0.06
CA GLN A 166 -0.74 13.51 -0.93
C GLN A 166 -0.36 12.52 -2.03
N ASP A 167 -0.04 11.27 -1.66
CA ASP A 167 0.31 10.25 -2.65
C ASP A 167 -0.87 9.88 -3.55
N VAL A 168 -2.06 9.72 -2.98
CA VAL A 168 -3.27 9.44 -3.76
C VAL A 168 -3.59 10.60 -4.70
N LEU A 169 -3.51 11.85 -4.21
CA LEU A 169 -3.75 13.03 -5.03
C LEU A 169 -2.76 13.09 -6.19
N THR A 170 -1.47 12.95 -5.93
CA THR A 170 -0.42 12.93 -6.95
C THR A 170 -0.65 11.81 -7.97
N ALA A 171 -0.89 10.58 -7.48
CA ALA A 171 -1.11 9.42 -8.35
C ALA A 171 -2.30 9.59 -9.29
N LEU A 172 -3.41 10.16 -8.81
CA LEU A 172 -4.61 10.36 -9.63
C LEU A 172 -4.44 11.54 -10.62
N VAL A 173 -3.71 12.59 -10.24
CA VAL A 173 -3.35 13.67 -11.17
C VAL A 173 -2.48 13.13 -12.31
N GLU A 174 -1.44 12.36 -11.99
CA GLU A 174 -0.59 11.74 -13.00
C GLU A 174 -1.36 10.73 -13.86
N ALA A 175 -2.22 9.92 -13.26
CA ALA A 175 -3.07 8.99 -14.00
C ALA A 175 -4.02 9.71 -14.97
N PHE A 176 -4.57 10.85 -14.57
CA PHE A 176 -5.40 11.68 -15.42
C PHE A 176 -4.61 12.30 -16.58
N GLN A 177 -3.41 12.82 -16.31
CA GLN A 177 -2.51 13.37 -17.34
C GLN A 177 -2.02 12.31 -18.33
N GLN A 178 -1.97 11.04 -17.93
CA GLN A 178 -1.60 9.91 -18.77
C GLN A 178 -2.80 9.21 -19.43
N ASP A 179 -3.99 9.79 -19.38
CA ASP A 179 -5.25 9.23 -19.91
C ASP A 179 -5.63 7.85 -19.33
N LYS A 180 -5.08 7.49 -18.17
CA LYS A 180 -5.42 6.25 -17.48
C LYS A 180 -6.77 6.31 -16.77
N ILE A 181 -7.23 7.50 -16.41
CA ILE A 181 -8.59 7.76 -15.90
C ILE A 181 -9.24 8.88 -16.73
N LYS A 182 -10.55 8.76 -16.98
CA LYS A 182 -11.27 9.67 -17.87
C LYS A 182 -11.69 10.98 -17.22
N SER A 183 -11.83 10.99 -15.92
CA SER A 183 -12.26 12.17 -15.14
C SER A 183 -11.59 12.17 -13.78
N MET A 184 -11.31 13.36 -13.28
CA MET A 184 -10.72 13.55 -11.97
C MET A 184 -11.83 13.57 -10.90
N PRO A 185 -11.88 12.62 -9.96
CA PRO A 185 -12.84 12.67 -8.87
C PRO A 185 -12.50 13.81 -7.89
N ARG A 186 -13.50 14.26 -7.11
CA ARG A 186 -13.23 15.15 -5.97
C ARG A 186 -12.49 14.37 -4.89
N ILE A 187 -11.31 14.84 -4.45
CA ILE A 187 -10.51 14.18 -3.42
C ILE A 187 -10.46 15.06 -2.18
N ILE A 188 -10.74 14.47 -1.03
CA ILE A 188 -10.65 15.12 0.28
C ILE A 188 -9.80 14.28 1.23
N GLY A 189 -9.00 14.94 2.06
CA GLY A 189 -8.24 14.29 3.15
C GLY A 189 -9.03 14.29 4.46
N GLY A 190 -8.88 13.23 5.24
CA GLY A 190 -9.41 13.09 6.59
C GLY A 190 -8.40 12.44 7.52
N ARG A 191 -8.61 12.60 8.82
CA ARG A 191 -7.77 12.01 9.87
C ARG A 191 -8.62 11.17 10.79
N TYR A 192 -8.04 10.10 11.31
CA TYR A 192 -8.70 9.23 12.29
C TYR A 192 -7.65 8.65 13.25
N GLY A 193 -8.09 8.06 14.36
CA GLY A 193 -7.23 7.29 15.25
C GLY A 193 -6.13 8.10 15.96
N LEU A 194 -6.29 9.42 16.13
CA LEU A 194 -5.33 10.30 16.79
C LEU A 194 -5.66 10.53 18.26
N SER A 195 -6.83 10.11 18.71
CA SER A 195 -7.31 10.21 20.07
C SER A 195 -7.44 8.83 20.72
N SER A 196 -7.52 8.79 22.05
CA SER A 196 -7.86 7.56 22.79
C SER A 196 -9.36 7.26 22.80
N LYS A 197 -10.17 8.22 22.37
CA LYS A 197 -11.64 8.10 22.22
C LYS A 197 -12.02 8.69 20.87
N GLU A 198 -12.72 7.90 20.11
CA GLU A 198 -13.32 8.27 18.83
C GLU A 198 -14.74 7.78 18.77
#